data_a36b5b5dcdd470bef253e5b5b5e8bede
#
_entry.id   a36b5b5dcdd470bef253e5b5b5e8bede
#
_cell.length_a   1.000
_cell.length_b   1.000
_cell.length_c   1.000
_cell.angle_alpha   90.00
_cell.angle_beta   90.00
_cell.angle_gamma   90.00
#
_symmetry.space_group_name_H-M   'P 1'
#
loop_
_entity.id
_entity.type
_entity.pdbx_description
1 polymer ?
#
loop_
_entity_poly.entity_id
_entity_poly.type
_entity_poly.pdbx_seq_one_letter_code
_entity_poly.pdbx_strand_id
1 'polypeptide(L)'
;MQVARQSAYLARVDVSEHNREGIPPSFSQLTSQAASAAQCEDPKYLEWLGVLTGVGESRTVDNPYNRKVWEWAYIAEAASQAGLVEAGRAALGFGVGNEPLPAFFASRGLDVMATDQVPESGGDWAATGQLMNGLSGLSRPHLITDEELASRVEVRNVDMNDVPADLGMFDVIWSSCSIEHLGSPERGLDFVLESCRLLAPGGIAVHTTELELTRRDSTADYGHCAVYRLADLHDLAKRLAEVGCTSAFNFTVPMDTREDRWISLALVDGQSAPPDIAHLKLVIGDSVSTSFGLLIRRLP
;
A
#
# COMPACT_ATOMS: atom_id res chain seq x y z
N MET A 1 23.04 19.65 -10.27
CA MET A 1 22.23 20.11 -9.13
C MET A 1 21.39 18.98 -8.54
N GLN A 2 20.66 18.20 -9.31
CA GLN A 2 19.83 17.08 -8.84
C GLN A 2 20.64 15.99 -8.09
N VAL A 3 21.79 15.57 -8.63
CA VAL A 3 22.66 14.55 -8.00
C VAL A 3 23.17 15.00 -6.62
N ALA A 4 23.50 16.29 -6.44
CA ALA A 4 23.96 16.81 -5.14
C ALA A 4 22.81 16.80 -4.10
N ARG A 5 21.59 17.16 -4.50
CA ARG A 5 20.39 17.08 -3.62
C ARG A 5 20.12 15.64 -3.21
N GLN A 6 20.15 14.72 -4.15
CA GLN A 6 19.95 13.30 -3.89
C GLN A 6 21.00 12.74 -2.92
N SER A 7 22.28 13.06 -3.13
CA SER A 7 23.36 12.65 -2.22
C SER A 7 23.15 13.18 -0.80
N ALA A 8 22.62 14.40 -0.65
CA ALA A 8 22.33 14.99 0.65
C ALA A 8 21.20 14.25 1.38
N TYR A 9 20.16 13.81 0.69
CA TYR A 9 19.11 12.98 1.30
C TYR A 9 19.61 11.57 1.61
N LEU A 10 20.37 10.93 0.70
CA LEU A 10 20.96 9.63 0.93
C LEU A 10 21.87 9.60 2.17
N ALA A 11 22.61 10.68 2.42
CA ALA A 11 23.46 10.81 3.61
C ALA A 11 22.67 10.88 4.94
N ARG A 12 21.36 11.11 4.90
CA ARG A 12 20.47 11.14 6.08
C ARG A 12 19.82 9.78 6.35
N VAL A 13 19.89 8.84 5.42
CA VAL A 13 19.33 7.50 5.58
C VAL A 13 20.16 6.73 6.59
N ASP A 14 19.48 6.20 7.62
CA ASP A 14 20.05 5.29 8.61
C ASP A 14 19.12 4.10 8.80
N VAL A 15 19.45 3.00 8.14
CA VAL A 15 18.71 1.74 8.21
C VAL A 15 19.38 0.70 9.13
N SER A 16 20.27 1.13 10.01
CA SER A 16 21.02 0.22 10.89
C SER A 16 20.11 -0.57 11.85
N GLU A 17 19.07 0.08 12.36
CA GLU A 17 18.07 -0.57 13.20
C GLU A 17 17.11 -1.44 12.40
N HIS A 18 16.73 -1.02 11.21
CA HIS A 18 15.90 -1.79 10.28
C HIS A 18 16.56 -3.12 9.89
N ASN A 19 17.86 -3.10 9.68
CA ASN A 19 18.63 -4.23 9.14
C ASN A 19 19.24 -5.13 10.22
N ARG A 20 18.78 -5.06 11.47
CA ARG A 20 19.33 -5.89 12.58
C ARG A 20 19.20 -7.38 12.32
N GLU A 21 18.10 -7.84 11.75
CA GLU A 21 17.89 -9.26 11.43
C GLU A 21 18.54 -9.66 10.12
N GLY A 22 18.76 -8.71 9.21
CA GLY A 22 19.49 -8.90 7.96
C GLY A 22 18.82 -9.86 6.96
N ILE A 23 17.53 -10.16 7.11
CA ILE A 23 16.78 -11.04 6.22
C ILE A 23 16.22 -10.20 5.08
N PRO A 24 16.68 -10.34 3.82
CA PRO A 24 16.13 -9.57 2.72
C PRO A 24 14.62 -9.82 2.56
N PRO A 25 13.80 -8.79 2.32
CA PRO A 25 12.38 -8.97 2.04
C PRO A 25 12.21 -9.74 0.73
N SER A 26 11.22 -10.65 0.70
CA SER A 26 10.97 -11.53 -0.44
C SER A 26 9.55 -11.35 -0.95
N PHE A 27 9.35 -11.43 -2.27
CA PHE A 27 8.01 -11.40 -2.85
C PHE A 27 7.37 -12.80 -2.88
N SER A 28 8.16 -13.86 -2.84
CA SER A 28 7.68 -15.25 -2.79
C SER A 28 7.19 -15.69 -1.39
N GLN A 29 7.61 -15.01 -0.33
CA GLN A 29 7.17 -15.23 1.05
C GLN A 29 6.91 -13.88 1.72
N LEU A 30 5.67 -13.40 1.59
CA LEU A 30 5.31 -12.08 2.11
C LEU A 30 5.16 -12.10 3.63
N THR A 31 5.72 -11.07 4.23
CA THR A 31 5.54 -10.64 5.62
C THR A 31 5.15 -9.17 5.61
N SER A 32 4.92 -8.55 6.75
CA SER A 32 4.93 -7.09 6.81
C SER A 32 6.35 -6.61 6.54
N GLN A 33 6.57 -5.93 5.40
CA GLN A 33 7.91 -5.67 4.86
C GLN A 33 8.00 -4.43 3.99
N ALA A 34 9.22 -3.90 3.85
CA ALA A 34 9.52 -2.78 2.97
C ALA A 34 9.64 -3.17 1.50
N ALA A 35 9.35 -2.23 0.60
CA ALA A 35 9.63 -2.37 -0.82
C ALA A 35 11.14 -2.39 -1.09
N SER A 36 11.57 -3.22 -2.05
CA SER A 36 12.96 -3.33 -2.49
C SER A 36 13.10 -3.59 -3.99
N ALA A 37 14.27 -3.28 -4.54
CA ALA A 37 14.57 -3.54 -5.93
C ALA A 37 14.51 -5.03 -6.27
N ALA A 38 15.04 -5.88 -5.39
CA ALA A 38 15.02 -7.33 -5.60
C ALA A 38 13.59 -7.90 -5.72
N GLN A 39 12.63 -7.35 -4.98
CA GLN A 39 11.23 -7.73 -5.12
C GLN A 39 10.64 -7.29 -6.47
N CYS A 40 11.05 -6.12 -6.97
CA CYS A 40 10.60 -5.61 -8.27
C CYS A 40 11.19 -6.39 -9.45
N GLU A 41 12.22 -7.19 -9.23
CA GLU A 41 12.86 -8.10 -10.20
C GLU A 41 12.31 -9.53 -10.07
N ASP A 42 11.54 -9.83 -9.04
CA ASP A 42 10.95 -11.16 -8.84
C ASP A 42 9.96 -11.48 -9.98
N PRO A 43 10.05 -12.66 -10.60
CA PRO A 43 9.15 -13.06 -11.68
C PRO A 43 7.67 -12.96 -11.28
N LYS A 44 7.33 -13.24 -10.02
CA LYS A 44 5.96 -13.15 -9.52
C LYS A 44 5.47 -11.71 -9.44
N TYR A 45 6.34 -10.77 -9.03
CA TYR A 45 6.01 -9.35 -9.09
C TYR A 45 5.79 -8.87 -10.53
N LEU A 46 6.65 -9.29 -11.46
CA LEU A 46 6.53 -8.90 -12.87
C LEU A 46 5.23 -9.45 -13.50
N GLU A 47 4.78 -10.65 -13.08
CA GLU A 47 3.47 -11.19 -13.45
C GLU A 47 2.34 -10.25 -12.95
N TRP A 48 2.37 -9.86 -11.67
CA TRP A 48 1.38 -8.94 -11.10
C TRP A 48 1.38 -7.57 -11.76
N LEU A 49 2.57 -7.04 -12.05
CA LEU A 49 2.70 -5.78 -12.76
C LEU A 49 1.98 -5.86 -14.12
N GLY A 50 2.18 -6.92 -14.90
CA GLY A 50 1.47 -7.15 -16.15
C GLY A 50 -0.05 -7.25 -15.97
N VAL A 51 -0.51 -8.03 -15.00
CA VAL A 51 -1.94 -8.22 -14.70
C VAL A 51 -2.59 -6.90 -14.30
N LEU A 52 -2.01 -6.17 -13.34
CA LEU A 52 -2.66 -4.99 -12.75
C LEU A 52 -2.60 -3.76 -13.65
N THR A 53 -1.57 -3.61 -14.47
CA THR A 53 -1.40 -2.44 -15.35
C THR A 53 -1.92 -2.66 -16.77
N GLY A 54 -2.22 -3.90 -17.17
CA GLY A 54 -2.62 -4.26 -18.52
C GLY A 54 -1.48 -4.15 -19.55
N VAL A 55 -0.25 -4.02 -19.09
CA VAL A 55 0.94 -4.05 -19.97
C VAL A 55 1.21 -5.51 -20.32
N GLY A 56 0.83 -5.93 -21.53
CA GLY A 56 1.03 -7.30 -22.01
C GLY A 56 2.50 -7.66 -22.23
N GLU A 57 2.78 -8.97 -22.37
CA GLU A 57 4.12 -9.56 -22.51
C GLU A 57 4.97 -8.96 -23.66
N SER A 58 4.35 -8.25 -24.60
CA SER A 58 5.04 -7.62 -25.75
C SER A 58 5.58 -6.21 -25.46
N ARG A 59 5.26 -5.60 -24.31
CA ARG A 59 5.84 -4.35 -23.85
C ARG A 59 6.76 -4.64 -22.70
N THR A 60 8.04 -4.39 -22.86
CA THR A 60 8.96 -4.27 -21.75
C THR A 60 8.43 -3.20 -20.82
N VAL A 61 8.21 -3.55 -19.56
CA VAL A 61 7.89 -2.56 -18.54
C VAL A 61 9.10 -1.67 -18.41
N ASP A 62 8.98 -0.42 -18.85
CA ASP A 62 10.12 0.50 -18.90
C ASP A 62 10.77 0.73 -17.53
N ASN A 63 10.00 0.53 -16.44
CA ASN A 63 10.51 0.66 -15.06
C ASN A 63 9.65 -0.16 -14.08
N PRO A 64 10.13 -1.32 -13.59
CA PRO A 64 9.42 -2.09 -12.57
C PRO A 64 9.53 -1.48 -11.17
N TYR A 65 10.46 -0.55 -10.93
CA TYR A 65 10.75 0.01 -9.63
C TYR A 65 9.81 1.17 -9.27
N ASN A 66 8.51 0.90 -9.32
CA ASN A 66 7.46 1.85 -8.99
C ASN A 66 6.72 1.41 -7.73
N ARG A 67 6.80 2.22 -6.66
CA ARG A 67 6.22 1.88 -5.37
C ARG A 67 4.71 1.65 -5.42
N LYS A 68 3.96 2.43 -6.21
CA LYS A 68 2.50 2.25 -6.31
C LYS A 68 2.13 0.91 -6.93
N VAL A 69 2.84 0.49 -7.97
CA VAL A 69 2.63 -0.83 -8.57
C VAL A 69 3.07 -1.93 -7.60
N TRP A 70 4.18 -1.71 -6.86
CA TRP A 70 4.61 -2.65 -5.82
C TRP A 70 3.54 -2.82 -4.73
N GLU A 71 2.92 -1.74 -4.28
CA GLU A 71 1.86 -1.76 -3.28
C GLU A 71 0.65 -2.59 -3.73
N TRP A 72 0.17 -2.36 -4.96
CA TRP A 72 -0.93 -3.14 -5.53
C TRP A 72 -0.56 -4.61 -5.72
N ALA A 73 0.64 -4.89 -6.23
CA ALA A 73 1.12 -6.25 -6.40
C ALA A 73 1.30 -6.98 -5.06
N TYR A 74 1.81 -6.28 -4.04
CA TYR A 74 1.94 -6.79 -2.68
C TYR A 74 0.58 -7.18 -2.09
N ILE A 75 -0.45 -6.34 -2.23
CA ILE A 75 -1.82 -6.61 -1.75
C ILE A 75 -2.41 -7.82 -2.50
N ALA A 76 -2.30 -7.86 -3.83
CA ALA A 76 -2.82 -8.95 -4.64
C ALA A 76 -2.13 -10.29 -4.33
N GLU A 77 -0.79 -10.28 -4.20
CA GLU A 77 -0.02 -11.48 -3.86
C GLU A 77 -0.31 -11.96 -2.43
N ALA A 78 -0.45 -11.06 -1.45
CA ALA A 78 -0.78 -11.43 -0.08
C ALA A 78 -2.14 -12.15 0.01
N ALA A 79 -3.15 -11.66 -0.71
CA ALA A 79 -4.44 -12.31 -0.80
C ALA A 79 -4.36 -13.66 -1.54
N SER A 80 -3.54 -13.76 -2.59
CA SER A 80 -3.30 -15.00 -3.33
C SER A 80 -2.59 -16.06 -2.47
N GLN A 81 -1.51 -15.69 -1.76
CA GLN A 81 -0.79 -16.59 -0.84
C GLN A 81 -1.67 -17.07 0.32
N ALA A 82 -2.64 -16.26 0.74
CA ALA A 82 -3.63 -16.65 1.75
C ALA A 82 -4.72 -17.60 1.22
N GLY A 83 -4.80 -17.84 -0.10
CA GLY A 83 -5.86 -18.64 -0.72
C GLY A 83 -7.24 -17.96 -0.69
N LEU A 84 -7.27 -16.62 -0.64
CA LEU A 84 -8.51 -15.85 -0.50
C LEU A 84 -8.98 -15.20 -1.82
N VAL A 85 -8.22 -15.38 -2.91
CA VAL A 85 -8.60 -14.87 -4.24
C VAL A 85 -9.44 -15.94 -4.96
N GLU A 86 -10.65 -16.17 -4.44
CA GLU A 86 -11.57 -17.21 -4.92
C GLU A 86 -12.99 -16.65 -5.04
N ALA A 87 -13.76 -17.20 -5.99
CA ALA A 87 -15.16 -16.81 -6.18
C ALA A 87 -16.01 -17.04 -4.91
N GLY A 88 -16.86 -16.07 -4.60
CA GLY A 88 -17.73 -16.11 -3.42
C GLY A 88 -17.09 -15.58 -2.12
N ARG A 89 -15.84 -15.15 -2.17
CA ARG A 89 -15.21 -14.40 -1.08
C ARG A 89 -15.62 -12.94 -1.13
N ALA A 90 -15.54 -12.26 0.02
CA ALA A 90 -15.83 -10.84 0.15
C ALA A 90 -14.56 -10.02 0.39
N ALA A 91 -14.42 -8.90 -0.32
CA ALA A 91 -13.27 -8.03 -0.21
C ALA A 91 -13.70 -6.57 0.03
N LEU A 92 -12.98 -5.84 0.90
CA LEU A 92 -13.22 -4.45 1.25
C LEU A 92 -11.97 -3.61 1.03
N GLY A 93 -12.07 -2.61 0.16
CA GLY A 93 -11.02 -1.61 -0.05
C GLY A 93 -11.35 -0.28 0.58
N PHE A 94 -10.40 0.29 1.30
CA PHE A 94 -10.50 1.63 1.88
C PHE A 94 -9.60 2.63 1.15
N GLY A 95 -10.14 3.81 0.85
CA GLY A 95 -9.41 4.87 0.16
C GLY A 95 -8.91 4.40 -1.21
N VAL A 96 -9.76 3.68 -1.96
CA VAL A 96 -9.32 2.97 -3.18
C VAL A 96 -8.96 3.90 -4.34
N GLY A 97 -9.41 5.15 -4.32
CA GLY A 97 -9.17 6.07 -5.43
C GLY A 97 -9.51 5.45 -6.78
N ASN A 98 -8.54 5.50 -7.70
CA ASN A 98 -8.66 4.92 -9.03
C ASN A 98 -7.69 3.73 -9.24
N GLU A 99 -7.41 2.95 -8.19
CA GLU A 99 -6.50 1.80 -8.27
C GLU A 99 -7.14 0.58 -8.98
N PRO A 100 -6.33 -0.39 -9.48
CA PRO A 100 -6.85 -1.55 -10.22
C PRO A 100 -7.41 -2.66 -9.31
N LEU A 101 -7.17 -2.64 -8.00
CA LEU A 101 -7.48 -3.75 -7.07
C LEU A 101 -8.97 -4.09 -7.02
N PRO A 102 -9.93 -3.14 -7.00
CA PRO A 102 -11.35 -3.50 -7.03
C PRO A 102 -11.72 -4.31 -8.27
N ALA A 103 -11.26 -3.89 -9.46
CA ALA A 103 -11.49 -4.62 -10.71
C ALA A 103 -10.78 -5.98 -10.73
N PHE A 104 -9.56 -6.04 -10.17
CA PHE A 104 -8.82 -7.30 -10.06
C PHE A 104 -9.57 -8.32 -9.19
N PHE A 105 -9.97 -7.98 -7.97
CA PHE A 105 -10.69 -8.90 -7.09
C PHE A 105 -12.04 -9.31 -7.68
N ALA A 106 -12.78 -8.36 -8.27
CA ALA A 106 -14.04 -8.65 -8.96
C ALA A 106 -13.83 -9.61 -10.14
N SER A 107 -12.75 -9.47 -10.93
CA SER A 107 -12.43 -10.38 -12.05
C SER A 107 -12.13 -11.81 -11.59
N ARG A 108 -11.77 -12.00 -10.32
CA ARG A 108 -11.56 -13.31 -9.70
C ARG A 108 -12.82 -13.88 -9.05
N GLY A 109 -13.95 -13.18 -9.16
CA GLY A 109 -15.25 -13.61 -8.67
C GLY A 109 -15.53 -13.26 -7.21
N LEU A 110 -14.76 -12.35 -6.60
CA LEU A 110 -15.07 -11.82 -5.28
C LEU A 110 -16.19 -10.79 -5.38
N ASP A 111 -16.96 -10.67 -4.31
CA ASP A 111 -17.86 -9.54 -4.09
C ASP A 111 -17.06 -8.44 -3.38
N VAL A 112 -16.99 -7.28 -4.00
CA VAL A 112 -16.08 -6.20 -3.59
C VAL A 112 -16.86 -4.99 -3.10
N MET A 113 -16.54 -4.49 -1.92
CA MET A 113 -16.92 -3.17 -1.47
C MET A 113 -15.73 -2.23 -1.63
N ALA A 114 -15.86 -1.25 -2.52
CA ALA A 114 -14.85 -0.22 -2.77
C ALA A 114 -15.27 1.07 -2.06
N THR A 115 -14.47 1.54 -1.11
CA THR A 115 -14.81 2.73 -0.33
C THR A 115 -13.79 3.84 -0.53
N ASP A 116 -14.28 5.07 -0.50
CA ASP A 116 -13.45 6.27 -0.50
C ASP A 116 -14.22 7.39 0.20
N GLN A 117 -13.51 8.42 0.66
CA GLN A 117 -14.13 9.61 1.17
C GLN A 117 -14.39 10.58 0.01
N VAL A 118 -15.66 10.92 -0.22
CA VAL A 118 -16.01 12.00 -1.16
C VAL A 118 -16.05 13.30 -0.37
N PRO A 119 -15.11 14.23 -0.55
CA PRO A 119 -15.15 15.51 0.12
C PRO A 119 -16.44 16.27 -0.29
N GLU A 120 -17.24 16.68 0.66
CA GLU A 120 -18.42 17.55 0.42
C GLU A 120 -18.03 18.94 -0.14
N SER A 121 -16.76 19.30 -0.03
CA SER A 121 -16.20 20.54 -0.55
C SER A 121 -14.76 20.31 -1.02
N GLY A 122 -14.54 20.31 -2.33
CA GLY A 122 -13.28 20.50 -3.07
C GLY A 122 -11.97 20.59 -2.28
N GLY A 123 -11.66 19.62 -1.41
CA GLY A 123 -10.41 19.56 -0.69
C GLY A 123 -9.23 19.27 -1.63
N ASP A 124 -7.99 19.40 -1.14
CA ASP A 124 -6.74 19.25 -1.90
C ASP A 124 -6.64 17.93 -2.70
N TRP A 125 -7.30 16.87 -2.23
CA TRP A 125 -7.37 15.56 -2.91
C TRP A 125 -8.17 15.57 -4.22
N ALA A 126 -9.22 16.42 -4.32
CA ALA A 126 -9.99 16.56 -5.55
C ALA A 126 -9.13 17.12 -6.71
N ALA A 127 -8.16 17.96 -6.38
CA ALA A 127 -7.25 18.58 -7.34
C ALA A 127 -6.18 17.58 -7.85
N THR A 128 -5.90 16.50 -7.10
CA THR A 128 -4.87 15.50 -7.46
C THR A 128 -5.38 14.42 -8.42
N GLY A 129 -6.70 14.31 -8.64
CA GLY A 129 -7.31 13.26 -9.44
C GLY A 129 -7.20 11.86 -8.80
N GLN A 130 -6.87 11.77 -7.51
CA GLN A 130 -6.68 10.51 -6.80
C GLN A 130 -7.97 9.98 -6.15
N LEU A 131 -8.99 10.81 -6.00
CA LEU A 131 -10.29 10.40 -5.49
C LEU A 131 -11.01 9.45 -6.46
N MET A 132 -11.73 8.52 -5.89
CA MET A 132 -12.57 7.60 -6.65
C MET A 132 -13.64 8.35 -7.44
N ASN A 133 -13.70 8.08 -8.75
CA ASN A 133 -14.65 8.69 -9.68
C ASN A 133 -15.88 7.79 -9.87
N GLY A 134 -16.40 7.25 -8.76
CA GLY A 134 -17.45 6.25 -8.78
C GLY A 134 -17.00 4.95 -9.46
N LEU A 135 -17.94 4.11 -9.85
CA LEU A 135 -17.65 2.83 -10.49
C LEU A 135 -16.88 2.96 -11.81
N SER A 136 -17.12 4.03 -12.57
CA SER A 136 -16.43 4.27 -13.85
C SER A 136 -14.92 4.51 -13.68
N GLY A 137 -14.49 5.09 -12.56
CA GLY A 137 -13.06 5.26 -12.24
C GLY A 137 -12.34 3.94 -11.97
N LEU A 138 -13.09 2.90 -11.62
CA LEU A 138 -12.58 1.55 -11.33
C LEU A 138 -12.55 0.64 -12.56
N SER A 139 -13.07 1.09 -13.73
CA SER A 139 -13.09 0.28 -14.96
C SER A 139 -11.68 -0.08 -15.42
N ARG A 140 -11.46 -1.36 -15.63
CA ARG A 140 -10.21 -1.94 -16.15
C ARG A 140 -10.56 -3.02 -17.19
N PRO A 141 -10.80 -2.61 -18.46
CA PRO A 141 -11.28 -3.53 -19.51
C PRO A 141 -10.37 -4.73 -19.79
N HIS A 142 -9.09 -4.65 -19.42
CA HIS A 142 -8.15 -5.77 -19.51
C HIS A 142 -8.33 -6.82 -18.40
N LEU A 143 -9.05 -6.49 -17.32
CA LEU A 143 -9.33 -7.40 -16.19
C LEU A 143 -10.77 -7.91 -16.23
N ILE A 144 -11.74 -7.04 -16.48
CA ILE A 144 -13.16 -7.34 -16.32
C ILE A 144 -14.00 -6.40 -17.20
N THR A 145 -15.16 -6.86 -17.66
CA THR A 145 -16.12 -6.00 -18.37
C THR A 145 -16.82 -5.04 -17.41
N ASP A 146 -17.31 -3.90 -17.90
CA ASP A 146 -18.01 -2.92 -17.07
C ASP A 146 -19.32 -3.51 -16.50
N GLU A 147 -19.98 -4.43 -17.20
CA GLU A 147 -21.18 -5.11 -16.75
C GLU A 147 -20.88 -6.05 -15.57
N GLU A 148 -19.83 -6.85 -15.67
CA GLU A 148 -19.39 -7.74 -14.58
C GLU A 148 -18.87 -6.93 -13.38
N LEU A 149 -18.12 -5.84 -13.63
CA LEU A 149 -17.66 -4.91 -12.57
C LEU A 149 -18.87 -4.37 -11.80
N ALA A 150 -19.90 -3.87 -12.51
CA ALA A 150 -21.11 -3.32 -11.89
C ALA A 150 -21.92 -4.37 -11.10
N SER A 151 -21.81 -5.64 -11.45
CA SER A 151 -22.49 -6.73 -10.74
C SER A 151 -21.80 -7.19 -9.45
N ARG A 152 -20.48 -6.89 -9.30
CA ARG A 152 -19.64 -7.38 -8.21
C ARG A 152 -19.05 -6.30 -7.33
N VAL A 153 -19.03 -5.05 -7.78
CA VAL A 153 -18.41 -3.94 -7.03
C VAL A 153 -19.48 -2.98 -6.54
N GLU A 154 -19.66 -2.92 -5.24
CA GLU A 154 -20.43 -1.88 -4.56
C GLU A 154 -19.49 -0.72 -4.18
N VAL A 155 -19.90 0.50 -4.52
CA VAL A 155 -19.16 1.72 -4.16
C VAL A 155 -19.86 2.40 -2.98
N ARG A 156 -19.12 2.67 -1.89
CA ARG A 156 -19.63 3.37 -0.70
C ARG A 156 -18.74 4.54 -0.29
N ASN A 157 -19.36 5.60 0.20
CA ASN A 157 -18.66 6.70 0.87
C ASN A 157 -18.42 6.32 2.33
N VAL A 158 -17.14 6.23 2.73
CA VAL A 158 -16.75 5.87 4.11
C VAL A 158 -15.56 6.74 4.54
N ASP A 159 -15.70 7.40 5.67
CA ASP A 159 -14.57 8.03 6.36
C ASP A 159 -13.78 6.97 7.15
N MET A 160 -12.51 6.81 6.84
CA MET A 160 -11.62 5.88 7.55
C MET A 160 -11.41 6.27 9.02
N ASN A 161 -11.72 7.52 9.41
CA ASN A 161 -11.71 7.95 10.81
C ASN A 161 -13.01 7.61 11.57
N ASP A 162 -14.07 7.19 10.87
CA ASP A 162 -15.37 6.83 11.45
C ASP A 162 -15.97 5.67 10.67
N VAL A 163 -15.34 4.50 10.79
CA VAL A 163 -15.73 3.30 10.04
C VAL A 163 -17.07 2.76 10.55
N PRO A 164 -18.11 2.67 9.70
CA PRO A 164 -19.41 2.15 10.12
C PRO A 164 -19.35 0.70 10.59
N ALA A 165 -20.02 0.40 11.70
CA ALA A 165 -20.02 -0.93 12.29
C ALA A 165 -20.85 -1.96 11.47
N ASP A 166 -21.67 -1.50 10.54
CA ASP A 166 -22.59 -2.29 9.74
C ASP A 166 -22.06 -2.67 8.34
N LEU A 167 -20.76 -2.45 8.06
CA LEU A 167 -20.15 -2.81 6.78
C LEU A 167 -20.17 -4.32 6.50
N GLY A 168 -20.22 -5.15 7.55
CA GLY A 168 -20.17 -6.61 7.41
C GLY A 168 -18.81 -7.20 7.74
N MET A 169 -18.58 -8.43 7.28
CA MET A 169 -17.33 -9.17 7.49
C MET A 169 -16.72 -9.52 6.13
N PHE A 170 -15.40 -9.43 6.02
CA PHE A 170 -14.66 -9.61 4.78
C PHE A 170 -13.51 -10.60 4.93
N ASP A 171 -13.24 -11.36 3.88
CA ASP A 171 -12.10 -12.27 3.81
C ASP A 171 -10.80 -11.52 3.54
N VAL A 172 -10.86 -10.45 2.73
CA VAL A 172 -9.74 -9.58 2.38
C VAL A 172 -10.11 -8.14 2.63
N ILE A 173 -9.30 -7.43 3.40
CA ILE A 173 -9.41 -5.97 3.58
C ILE A 173 -8.10 -5.34 3.09
N TRP A 174 -8.17 -4.19 2.41
CA TRP A 174 -6.96 -3.47 2.01
C TRP A 174 -7.10 -1.96 2.03
N SER A 175 -5.95 -1.29 2.10
CA SER A 175 -5.77 0.13 1.74
C SER A 175 -4.37 0.34 1.17
N SER A 176 -4.24 1.22 0.18
CA SER A 176 -2.98 1.51 -0.51
C SER A 176 -2.53 2.94 -0.27
N CYS A 177 -1.57 3.16 0.65
CA CYS A 177 -1.09 4.49 1.05
C CYS A 177 -2.22 5.47 1.39
N SER A 178 -3.10 5.07 2.30
CA SER A 178 -4.21 5.89 2.76
C SER A 178 -4.15 6.16 4.25
N ILE A 179 -3.60 5.24 5.04
CA ILE A 179 -3.57 5.35 6.52
C ILE A 179 -2.72 6.51 7.02
N GLU A 180 -1.70 6.91 6.29
CA GLU A 180 -0.84 8.05 6.60
C GLU A 180 -1.55 9.40 6.45
N HIS A 181 -2.73 9.43 5.84
CA HIS A 181 -3.48 10.66 5.54
C HIS A 181 -4.67 10.91 6.48
N LEU A 182 -4.78 10.15 7.57
CA LEU A 182 -5.93 10.22 8.48
C LEU A 182 -5.85 11.36 9.53
N GLY A 183 -4.90 12.28 9.36
CA GLY A 183 -4.78 13.51 10.15
C GLY A 183 -3.86 13.40 11.37
N SER A 184 -3.49 12.20 11.80
CA SER A 184 -2.36 11.98 12.73
C SER A 184 -1.84 10.54 12.61
N PRO A 185 -0.58 10.28 13.01
CA PRO A 185 -0.03 8.92 13.04
C PRO A 185 -0.87 7.94 13.85
N GLU A 186 -1.39 8.37 15.00
CA GLU A 186 -2.21 7.54 15.89
C GLU A 186 -3.51 7.12 15.22
N ARG A 187 -4.19 8.05 14.52
CA ARG A 187 -5.43 7.73 13.79
C ARG A 187 -5.22 6.68 12.72
N GLY A 188 -4.08 6.74 11.99
CA GLY A 188 -3.74 5.72 11.01
C GLY A 188 -3.56 4.34 11.64
N LEU A 189 -2.87 4.24 12.77
CA LEU A 189 -2.70 2.97 13.50
C LEU A 189 -4.01 2.49 14.12
N ASP A 190 -4.84 3.38 14.64
CA ASP A 190 -6.17 3.05 15.17
C ASP A 190 -7.09 2.51 14.08
N PHE A 191 -7.07 3.11 12.87
CA PHE A 191 -7.79 2.58 11.72
C PHE A 191 -7.35 1.16 11.35
N VAL A 192 -6.05 0.85 11.38
CA VAL A 192 -5.56 -0.51 11.12
C VAL A 192 -6.19 -1.52 12.09
N LEU A 193 -6.29 -1.18 13.38
CA LEU A 193 -6.95 -2.04 14.38
C LEU A 193 -8.46 -2.12 14.16
N GLU A 194 -9.09 -1.01 13.77
CA GLU A 194 -10.51 -0.94 13.46
C GLU A 194 -10.84 -1.85 12.28
N SER A 195 -10.02 -1.83 11.21
CA SER A 195 -10.19 -2.70 10.05
C SER A 195 -10.16 -4.19 10.41
N CYS A 196 -9.35 -4.57 11.41
CA CYS A 196 -9.27 -5.96 11.90
C CYS A 196 -10.60 -6.48 12.45
N ARG A 197 -11.48 -5.61 12.97
CA ARG A 197 -12.81 -6.02 13.47
C ARG A 197 -13.75 -6.47 12.36
N LEU A 198 -13.52 -6.00 11.15
CA LEU A 198 -14.29 -6.34 9.97
C LEU A 198 -13.76 -7.59 9.24
N LEU A 199 -12.66 -8.19 9.71
CA LEU A 199 -12.14 -9.42 9.13
C LEU A 199 -12.98 -10.64 9.54
N ALA A 200 -13.30 -11.48 8.58
CA ALA A 200 -13.79 -12.83 8.85
C ALA A 200 -12.71 -13.67 9.57
N PRO A 201 -13.07 -14.69 10.37
CA PRO A 201 -12.09 -15.61 10.93
C PRO A 201 -11.22 -16.23 9.83
N GLY A 202 -9.90 -16.17 9.99
CA GLY A 202 -8.94 -16.60 8.97
C GLY A 202 -8.72 -15.61 7.80
N GLY A 203 -9.41 -14.47 7.80
CA GLY A 203 -9.22 -13.39 6.82
C GLY A 203 -7.93 -12.59 7.04
N ILE A 204 -7.60 -11.76 6.07
CA ILE A 204 -6.41 -10.90 6.10
C ILE A 204 -6.76 -9.42 5.87
N ALA A 205 -6.02 -8.54 6.54
CA ALA A 205 -5.95 -7.12 6.19
C ALA A 205 -4.55 -6.82 5.64
N VAL A 206 -4.49 -6.12 4.51
CA VAL A 206 -3.24 -5.73 3.86
C VAL A 206 -3.26 -4.22 3.62
N HIS A 207 -2.44 -3.51 4.37
CA HIS A 207 -2.31 -2.05 4.22
C HIS A 207 -0.91 -1.70 3.75
N THR A 208 -0.76 -0.64 2.98
CA THR A 208 0.55 -0.08 2.69
C THR A 208 0.65 1.34 3.23
N THR A 209 1.84 1.74 3.64
CA THR A 209 2.11 3.05 4.21
C THR A 209 3.57 3.46 4.04
N GLU A 210 3.95 4.62 4.58
CA GLU A 210 5.28 5.20 4.48
C GLU A 210 6.14 4.86 5.71
N LEU A 211 7.25 4.12 5.49
CA LEU A 211 8.25 3.81 6.52
C LEU A 211 9.38 4.84 6.52
N GLU A 212 9.67 5.42 7.67
CA GLU A 212 10.76 6.38 7.88
C GLU A 212 12.12 5.70 7.80
N LEU A 213 13.02 6.27 7.01
CA LEU A 213 14.40 5.80 6.83
C LEU A 213 15.45 6.77 7.39
N THR A 214 15.05 7.92 7.88
CA THR A 214 15.93 8.85 8.59
C THR A 214 15.81 8.65 10.10
N ARG A 215 16.89 8.89 10.83
CA ARG A 215 16.83 8.77 12.30
C ARG A 215 16.02 9.91 12.90
N ARG A 216 14.98 9.58 13.67
CA ARG A 216 14.09 10.52 14.35
C ARG A 216 13.69 10.03 15.73
N ASP A 217 13.51 10.98 16.66
CA ASP A 217 13.03 10.68 18.01
C ASP A 217 11.48 10.63 18.11
N SER A 218 10.79 11.25 17.12
CA SER A 218 9.32 11.24 17.03
C SER A 218 8.86 10.93 15.62
N THR A 219 7.65 10.40 15.49
CA THR A 219 7.01 10.15 14.19
C THR A 219 6.83 11.47 13.45
N ALA A 220 7.19 11.47 12.17
CA ALA A 220 7.02 12.65 11.34
C ALA A 220 5.54 12.77 10.96
N ASP A 221 4.97 13.93 11.27
CA ASP A 221 3.62 14.32 10.89
C ASP A 221 3.70 15.67 10.16
N TYR A 222 3.36 15.63 8.88
CA TYR A 222 3.35 16.83 8.03
C TYR A 222 1.93 17.42 7.87
N GLY A 223 0.99 16.97 8.71
CA GLY A 223 -0.42 17.38 8.68
C GLY A 223 -1.25 16.75 7.56
N HIS A 224 -0.62 16.47 6.44
CA HIS A 224 -1.24 15.78 5.30
C HIS A 224 -0.70 14.36 5.06
N CYS A 225 0.41 14.01 5.71
CA CYS A 225 1.04 12.68 5.59
C CYS A 225 1.89 12.39 6.83
N ALA A 226 1.62 11.27 7.48
CA ALA A 226 2.48 10.71 8.51
C ALA A 226 3.52 9.77 7.90
N VAL A 227 4.74 9.74 8.47
CA VAL A 227 5.78 8.78 8.09
C VAL A 227 6.14 7.97 9.33
N TYR A 228 5.79 6.68 9.32
CA TYR A 228 5.86 5.81 10.50
C TYR A 228 7.27 5.30 10.76
N ARG A 229 7.69 5.29 12.02
CA ARG A 229 8.96 4.72 12.45
C ARG A 229 8.81 3.25 12.80
N LEU A 230 9.94 2.56 12.93
CA LEU A 230 9.98 1.19 13.47
C LEU A 230 9.26 1.07 14.82
N ALA A 231 9.44 2.05 15.72
CA ALA A 231 8.81 2.04 17.03
C ALA A 231 7.28 2.02 16.97
N ASP A 232 6.71 2.75 16.02
CA ASP A 232 5.27 2.84 15.80
C ASP A 232 4.72 1.49 15.30
N LEU A 233 5.44 0.83 14.39
CA LEU A 233 5.06 -0.48 13.86
C LEU A 233 5.28 -1.60 14.89
N HIS A 234 6.29 -1.50 15.74
CA HIS A 234 6.46 -2.42 16.88
C HIS A 234 5.34 -2.30 17.91
N ASP A 235 4.83 -1.09 18.13
CA ASP A 235 3.69 -0.89 19.02
C ASP A 235 2.40 -1.41 18.38
N LEU A 236 2.19 -1.17 17.08
CA LEU A 236 1.09 -1.76 16.33
C LEU A 236 1.09 -3.29 16.44
N ALA A 237 2.26 -3.95 16.35
CA ALA A 237 2.37 -5.40 16.45
C ALA A 237 1.83 -5.93 17.79
N LYS A 238 2.06 -5.22 18.90
CA LYS A 238 1.52 -5.59 20.23
C LYS A 238 -0.01 -5.40 20.28
N ARG A 239 -0.50 -4.26 19.78
CA ARG A 239 -1.92 -3.92 19.77
C ARG A 239 -2.75 -4.88 18.89
N LEU A 240 -2.17 -5.37 17.78
CA LEU A 240 -2.80 -6.39 16.93
C LEU A 240 -3.11 -7.69 17.70
N ALA A 241 -2.21 -8.13 18.57
CA ALA A 241 -2.44 -9.32 19.39
C ALA A 241 -3.64 -9.15 20.35
N GLU A 242 -3.87 -7.95 20.86
CA GLU A 242 -4.99 -7.62 21.75
C GLU A 242 -6.36 -7.73 21.06
N VAL A 243 -6.39 -7.55 19.73
CA VAL A 243 -7.62 -7.67 18.91
C VAL A 243 -7.73 -9.01 18.18
N GLY A 244 -6.94 -10.03 18.57
CA GLY A 244 -6.97 -11.36 17.98
C GLY A 244 -6.38 -11.46 16.59
N CYS A 245 -5.49 -10.54 16.24
CA CYS A 245 -4.79 -10.52 14.98
C CYS A 245 -3.28 -10.71 15.16
N THR A 246 -2.60 -11.14 14.11
CA THR A 246 -1.15 -11.32 14.13
C THR A 246 -0.52 -10.86 12.82
N SER A 247 0.75 -10.47 12.90
CA SER A 247 1.57 -10.12 11.74
C SER A 247 3.01 -10.55 11.98
N ALA A 248 3.67 -11.09 10.96
CA ALA A 248 5.10 -11.31 10.95
C ALA A 248 5.77 -10.10 10.30
N PHE A 249 6.67 -9.45 11.02
CA PHE A 249 7.37 -8.24 10.54
C PHE A 249 8.79 -8.59 10.08
N ASN A 250 9.17 -8.07 8.94
CA ASN A 250 10.52 -7.99 8.45
C ASN A 250 10.85 -6.52 8.15
N PHE A 251 11.62 -5.90 8.99
CA PHE A 251 11.95 -4.49 8.88
C PHE A 251 13.17 -4.22 7.99
N THR A 252 13.80 -5.24 7.44
CA THR A 252 15.01 -5.09 6.60
C THR A 252 14.72 -4.20 5.39
N VAL A 253 15.50 -3.15 5.22
CA VAL A 253 15.48 -2.24 4.08
C VAL A 253 16.79 -2.37 3.32
N PRO A 254 16.81 -3.08 2.19
CA PRO A 254 18.01 -3.21 1.36
C PRO A 254 18.48 -1.85 0.83
N MET A 255 19.81 -1.70 0.78
CA MET A 255 20.49 -0.52 0.23
C MET A 255 21.67 -0.95 -0.67
N ASP A 256 21.61 -2.14 -1.25
CA ASP A 256 22.73 -2.74 -1.97
C ASP A 256 22.78 -2.32 -3.43
N THR A 257 21.60 -2.19 -4.07
CA THR A 257 21.49 -1.84 -5.47
C THR A 257 21.49 -0.33 -5.69
N ARG A 258 21.66 0.10 -6.93
CA ARG A 258 21.49 1.50 -7.34
C ARG A 258 20.05 1.97 -7.14
N GLU A 259 19.10 1.13 -7.47
CA GLU A 259 17.65 1.36 -7.42
C GLU A 259 17.18 1.50 -5.97
N ASP A 260 17.71 0.67 -5.05
CA ASP A 260 17.43 0.79 -3.61
C ASP A 260 18.05 2.05 -2.98
N ARG A 261 19.16 2.55 -3.52
CA ARG A 261 19.78 3.80 -3.08
C ARG A 261 19.24 5.05 -3.76
N TRP A 262 18.41 4.87 -4.78
CA TRP A 262 17.84 6.02 -5.47
C TRP A 262 16.69 6.61 -4.66
N ILE A 263 16.79 7.90 -4.32
CA ILE A 263 15.76 8.66 -3.60
C ILE A 263 15.12 9.63 -4.58
N SER A 264 13.83 9.40 -4.85
CA SER A 264 13.05 10.26 -5.73
C SER A 264 12.73 11.59 -5.06
N LEU A 265 12.94 12.67 -5.79
CA LEU A 265 12.60 14.04 -5.37
C LEU A 265 11.30 14.54 -6.03
N ALA A 266 10.57 13.67 -6.71
CA ALA A 266 9.41 14.07 -7.51
C ALA A 266 8.37 14.86 -6.69
N LEU A 267 8.04 14.40 -5.47
CA LEU A 267 7.07 15.11 -4.61
C LEU A 267 7.58 16.47 -4.15
N VAL A 268 8.88 16.59 -3.83
CA VAL A 268 9.49 17.88 -3.43
C VAL A 268 9.50 18.88 -4.58
N ASP A 269 9.65 18.39 -5.81
CA ASP A 269 9.70 19.21 -7.01
C ASP A 269 8.30 19.44 -7.62
N GLY A 270 7.23 18.92 -6.99
CA GLY A 270 5.85 19.02 -7.48
C GLY A 270 5.65 18.35 -8.84
N GLN A 271 6.41 17.27 -9.11
CA GLN A 271 6.42 16.56 -10.39
C GLN A 271 6.03 15.09 -10.20
N SER A 272 5.54 14.47 -11.26
CA SER A 272 5.44 13.01 -11.32
C SER A 272 6.83 12.40 -11.44
N ALA A 273 7.02 11.20 -10.85
CA ALA A 273 8.26 10.47 -11.02
C ALA A 273 8.47 10.15 -12.52
N PRO A 274 9.68 10.43 -13.09
CA PRO A 274 9.97 10.03 -14.45
C PRO A 274 9.82 8.52 -14.63
N PRO A 275 9.25 8.05 -15.75
CA PRO A 275 8.93 6.63 -15.96
C PRO A 275 10.16 5.72 -16.06
N ASP A 276 11.33 6.28 -16.32
CA ASP A 276 12.61 5.57 -16.49
C ASP A 276 13.50 5.58 -15.22
N ILE A 277 13.01 6.16 -14.12
CA ILE A 277 13.78 6.31 -12.89
C ILE A 277 13.12 5.54 -11.75
N ALA A 278 13.92 4.83 -10.95
CA ALA A 278 13.44 4.13 -9.77
C ALA A 278 12.68 5.07 -8.81
N HIS A 279 11.54 4.63 -8.32
CA HIS A 279 10.66 5.37 -7.43
C HIS A 279 10.20 4.46 -6.28
N LEU A 280 11.16 3.84 -5.56
CA LEU A 280 10.91 3.02 -4.38
C LEU A 280 11.08 3.82 -3.08
N LYS A 281 12.03 4.75 -3.08
CA LYS A 281 12.27 5.66 -1.95
C LYS A 281 12.04 7.10 -2.39
N LEU A 282 11.46 7.89 -1.51
CA LEU A 282 11.08 9.27 -1.82
C LEU A 282 11.27 10.19 -0.62
N VAL A 283 11.18 11.49 -0.87
CA VAL A 283 11.22 12.51 0.17
C VAL A 283 9.80 13.02 0.43
N ILE A 284 9.39 12.98 1.71
CA ILE A 284 8.16 13.60 2.22
C ILE A 284 8.58 14.61 3.29
N GLY A 285 8.32 15.88 3.04
CA GLY A 285 8.83 16.94 3.92
C GLY A 285 10.35 16.90 4.04
N ASP A 286 10.86 16.57 5.21
CA ASP A 286 12.28 16.34 5.48
C ASP A 286 12.63 14.88 5.79
N SER A 287 11.66 13.95 5.70
CA SER A 287 11.83 12.49 5.79
C SER A 287 12.30 11.90 4.47
N VAL A 288 13.05 10.80 4.56
CA VAL A 288 13.21 9.83 3.48
C VAL A 288 12.39 8.61 3.85
N SER A 289 11.50 8.20 2.96
CA SER A 289 10.59 7.07 3.20
C SER A 289 10.66 6.02 2.09
N THR A 290 10.12 4.85 2.40
CA THR A 290 9.81 3.80 1.44
C THR A 290 8.44 3.19 1.76
N SER A 291 7.75 2.62 0.77
CA SER A 291 6.52 1.89 1.04
C SER A 291 6.79 0.68 1.93
N PHE A 292 5.92 0.50 2.92
CA PHE A 292 5.91 -0.65 3.83
C PHE A 292 4.54 -1.32 3.78
N GLY A 293 4.53 -2.61 3.45
CA GLY A 293 3.31 -3.42 3.47
C GLY A 293 3.08 -4.01 4.85
N LEU A 294 1.87 -3.89 5.36
CA LEU A 294 1.37 -4.53 6.59
C LEU A 294 0.51 -5.72 6.18
N LEU A 295 0.93 -6.93 6.49
CA LEU A 295 0.16 -8.16 6.28
C LEU A 295 -0.32 -8.70 7.63
N ILE A 296 -1.61 -8.55 7.88
CA ILE A 296 -2.26 -8.86 9.14
C ILE A 296 -3.20 -10.03 8.91
N ARG A 297 -3.21 -11.00 9.82
CA ARG A 297 -4.09 -12.18 9.77
C ARG A 297 -4.96 -12.21 11.02
N ARG A 298 -6.26 -12.38 10.82
CA ARG A 298 -7.16 -12.72 11.93
C ARG A 298 -7.03 -14.19 12.27
N LEU A 299 -6.86 -14.50 13.56
CA LEU A 299 -6.84 -15.87 14.04
C LEU A 299 -8.21 -16.52 13.84
N PRO A 300 -8.27 -17.85 13.58
CA PRO A 300 -9.50 -18.60 13.42
C PRO A 300 -10.44 -18.55 14.60
#